data_6943880c9a0b54f75334aa0df56cb004
#
_entry.id   6943880c9a0b54f75334aa0df56cb004
#
_cell.length_a   1.000
_cell.length_b   1.000
_cell.length_c   1.000
_cell.angle_alpha   90.00
_cell.angle_beta   90.00
_cell.angle_gamma   90.00
#
_symmetry.space_group_name_H-M   'P 1'
#
loop_
_entity.id
_entity.type
_entity.pdbx_description
1 polymer ?
#
loop_
_entity_poly.entity_id
_entity_poly.type
_entity_poly.pdbx_seq_one_letter_code
_entity_poly.pdbx_strand_id
1 'polypeptide(L)'
;SGHCNLMDTARLPDFVMNMRLANFFGCDYIVSSIGEAHLADQATAGNELLAENIRGLVPSLEKYGLTLVLELHGEHATGSVMKEIVRLVGSERVKINYDTANCVFYGGVDAAEDVDTCMADIAYLHLKDKAGARSAWDFPALGQGYVDFETIFKKLEAAQNNAPFSVEIEFTQAGPKDLAEIDAAVRASAEYLTAHGFAL
;
A
#
# COMPACT_ATOMS: atom_id res chain seq x y z
N SER A 1 -2.43 -3.65 9.87
CA SER A 1 -2.41 -2.27 9.35
C SER A 1 -2.96 -1.33 10.41
N GLY A 2 -2.32 -0.21 10.60
CA GLY A 2 -2.82 0.85 11.48
C GLY A 2 -3.15 2.06 10.63
N HIS A 3 -4.35 2.11 10.03
CA HIS A 3 -4.78 3.31 9.34
C HIS A 3 -4.81 4.47 10.32
N CYS A 4 -3.94 5.44 10.12
CA CYS A 4 -3.90 6.69 10.85
C CYS A 4 -3.79 7.82 9.84
N ASN A 5 -4.59 8.86 10.03
CA ASN A 5 -4.39 10.08 9.26
C ASN A 5 -3.08 10.74 9.73
N LEU A 6 -2.00 10.54 8.98
CA LEU A 6 -0.68 11.09 9.28
C LEU A 6 -0.61 12.61 9.05
N MET A 7 -1.63 13.20 8.46
CA MET A 7 -1.79 14.66 8.32
C MET A 7 -2.29 15.31 9.61
N ASP A 8 -3.00 14.55 10.46
CA ASP A 8 -3.52 15.05 11.73
C ASP A 8 -2.54 14.76 12.88
N THR A 9 -1.82 15.79 13.31
CA THR A 9 -0.84 15.69 14.38
C THR A 9 -1.43 15.20 15.71
N ALA A 10 -2.74 15.40 15.95
CA ALA A 10 -3.42 14.90 17.13
C ALA A 10 -3.55 13.38 17.16
N ARG A 11 -3.47 12.72 16.00
CA ARG A 11 -3.55 11.25 15.85
C ARG A 11 -2.19 10.54 15.92
N LEU A 12 -1.07 11.27 15.81
CA LEU A 12 0.26 10.66 15.84
C LEU A 12 0.57 9.88 17.13
N PRO A 13 0.13 10.31 18.35
CA PRO A 13 0.30 9.51 19.54
C PRO A 13 -0.40 8.14 19.47
N ASP A 14 -1.59 8.06 18.86
CA ASP A 14 -2.31 6.81 18.66
C ASP A 14 -1.52 5.89 17.74
N PHE A 15 -0.88 6.44 16.70
CA PHE A 15 -0.04 5.67 15.79
C PHE A 15 1.20 5.10 16.51
N VAL A 16 1.80 5.86 17.43
CA VAL A 16 2.90 5.35 18.27
C VAL A 16 2.43 4.19 19.16
N MET A 17 1.19 4.22 19.65
CA MET A 17 0.61 3.07 20.36
C MET A 17 0.46 1.84 19.45
N ASN A 18 0.06 2.03 18.19
CA ASN A 18 0.00 0.95 17.22
C ASN A 18 1.40 0.38 16.90
N MET A 19 2.44 1.21 16.81
CA MET A 19 3.82 0.74 16.66
C MET A 19 4.26 -0.14 17.83
N ARG A 20 3.91 0.24 19.07
CA ARG A 20 4.20 -0.57 20.25
C ARG A 20 3.50 -1.92 20.18
N LEU A 21 2.26 -1.95 19.70
CA LEU A 21 1.50 -3.18 19.52
C LEU A 21 2.10 -4.05 18.42
N ALA A 22 2.50 -3.46 17.29
CA ALA A 22 3.18 -4.16 16.20
C ALA A 22 4.49 -4.82 16.69
N ASN A 23 5.30 -4.09 17.46
CA ASN A 23 6.51 -4.66 18.07
C ASN A 23 6.19 -5.81 19.05
N PHE A 24 5.14 -5.70 19.85
CA PHE A 24 4.70 -6.77 20.75
C PHE A 24 4.33 -8.06 19.99
N PHE A 25 3.74 -7.93 18.79
CA PHE A 25 3.42 -9.07 17.93
C PHE A 25 4.60 -9.52 17.05
N GLY A 26 5.76 -8.91 17.17
CA GLY A 26 6.94 -9.29 16.39
C GLY A 26 6.84 -8.91 14.90
N CYS A 27 6.09 -7.86 14.57
CA CYS A 27 6.01 -7.36 13.20
C CYS A 27 7.28 -6.58 12.83
N ASP A 28 7.70 -6.68 11.57
CA ASP A 28 8.79 -5.88 11.00
C ASP A 28 8.27 -4.59 10.34
N TYR A 29 7.02 -4.62 9.87
CA TYR A 29 6.38 -3.54 9.13
C TYR A 29 5.12 -3.04 9.83
N ILE A 30 4.86 -1.75 9.64
CA ILE A 30 3.57 -1.15 9.94
C ILE A 30 3.10 -0.38 8.70
N VAL A 31 1.92 -0.76 8.19
CA VAL A 31 1.32 -0.13 7.01
C VAL A 31 0.40 0.99 7.45
N SER A 32 0.47 2.14 6.80
CA SER A 32 -0.51 3.21 6.93
C SER A 32 -0.70 3.93 5.61
N SER A 33 -1.94 4.35 5.34
CA SER A 33 -2.20 5.37 4.34
C SER A 33 -1.82 6.75 4.90
N ILE A 34 -1.65 7.74 4.00
CA ILE A 34 -1.26 9.09 4.40
C ILE A 34 -2.45 9.88 4.95
N GLY A 35 -3.61 9.76 4.31
CA GLY A 35 -4.81 10.49 4.67
C GLY A 35 -6.07 9.62 4.52
N GLU A 36 -7.21 10.24 4.81
CA GLU A 36 -8.51 9.58 4.68
C GLU A 36 -9.13 9.93 3.31
N ALA A 37 -8.74 9.21 2.27
CA ALA A 37 -9.14 9.48 0.89
C ALA A 37 -10.65 9.43 0.61
N HIS A 38 -11.41 8.86 1.53
CA HIS A 38 -12.86 8.72 1.35
C HIS A 38 -13.69 9.87 1.95
N LEU A 39 -13.05 10.81 2.62
CA LEU A 39 -13.72 11.97 3.20
C LEU A 39 -13.57 13.17 2.27
N ALA A 40 -14.66 13.53 1.62
CA ALA A 40 -14.72 14.52 0.53
C ALA A 40 -14.27 15.95 0.90
N ASP A 41 -14.07 16.27 2.17
CA ASP A 41 -13.87 17.64 2.68
C ASP A 41 -12.58 17.83 3.49
N GLN A 42 -11.59 16.96 3.36
CA GLN A 42 -10.35 17.13 4.10
C GLN A 42 -9.35 18.00 3.34
N ALA A 43 -8.89 19.07 4.00
CA ALA A 43 -7.80 19.87 3.50
C ALA A 43 -6.53 19.00 3.40
N THR A 44 -5.96 18.91 2.20
CA THR A 44 -4.69 18.24 1.99
C THR A 44 -3.55 19.06 2.57
N ALA A 45 -2.77 18.44 3.42
CA ALA A 45 -1.50 19.03 3.84
C ALA A 45 -0.50 18.94 2.68
N GLY A 46 0.32 19.98 2.49
CA GLY A 46 1.43 19.91 1.55
C GLY A 46 2.42 18.78 1.94
N ASN A 47 3.13 18.25 0.94
CA ASN A 47 4.07 17.15 1.13
C ASN A 47 5.14 17.45 2.20
N GLU A 48 5.56 18.70 2.36
CA GLU A 48 6.54 19.12 3.37
C GLU A 48 6.01 18.94 4.79
N LEU A 49 4.78 19.39 5.07
CA LEU A 49 4.15 19.24 6.39
C LEU A 49 3.92 17.77 6.71
N LEU A 50 3.47 17.01 5.74
CA LEU A 50 3.29 15.58 5.87
C LEU A 50 4.62 14.88 6.20
N ALA A 51 5.68 15.20 5.47
CA ALA A 51 7.01 14.64 5.72
C ALA A 51 7.54 15.04 7.11
N GLU A 52 7.23 16.25 7.60
CA GLU A 52 7.58 16.68 8.96
C GLU A 52 6.86 15.83 10.02
N ASN A 53 5.56 15.62 9.85
CA ASN A 53 4.78 14.75 10.74
C ASN A 53 5.35 13.33 10.79
N ILE A 54 5.65 12.75 9.62
CA ILE A 54 6.23 11.40 9.53
C ILE A 54 7.65 11.37 10.14
N ARG A 55 8.48 12.40 9.94
CA ARG A 55 9.79 12.49 10.61
C ARG A 55 9.67 12.45 12.13
N GLY A 56 8.61 13.04 12.69
CA GLY A 56 8.31 12.96 14.11
C GLY A 56 8.09 11.54 14.64
N LEU A 57 7.73 10.59 13.77
CA LEU A 57 7.52 9.19 14.11
C LEU A 57 8.82 8.35 14.04
N VAL A 58 9.85 8.81 13.33
CA VAL A 58 11.09 8.04 13.09
C VAL A 58 11.75 7.56 14.38
N PRO A 59 11.88 8.36 15.46
CA PRO A 59 12.46 7.86 16.71
C PRO A 59 11.69 6.68 17.32
N SER A 60 10.37 6.64 17.12
CA SER A 60 9.54 5.52 17.58
C SER A 60 9.70 4.29 16.70
N LEU A 61 9.82 4.47 15.37
CA LEU A 61 10.11 3.39 14.43
C LEU A 61 11.45 2.73 14.75
N GLU A 62 12.48 3.53 14.99
CA GLU A 62 13.81 3.04 15.39
C GLU A 62 13.76 2.30 16.73
N LYS A 63 13.09 2.88 17.73
CA LYS A 63 12.92 2.28 19.06
C LYS A 63 12.26 0.90 19.01
N TYR A 64 11.28 0.72 18.15
CA TYR A 64 10.52 -0.52 18.04
C TYR A 64 11.02 -1.45 16.92
N GLY A 65 12.06 -1.06 16.19
CA GLY A 65 12.64 -1.86 15.11
C GLY A 65 11.71 -2.00 13.88
N LEU A 66 10.76 -1.07 13.70
CA LEU A 66 9.75 -1.14 12.65
C LEU A 66 10.15 -0.33 11.41
N THR A 67 9.65 -0.76 10.26
CA THR A 67 9.60 0.03 9.04
C THR A 67 8.16 0.48 8.78
N LEU A 68 7.93 1.78 8.70
CA LEU A 68 6.67 2.34 8.22
C LEU A 68 6.64 2.24 6.70
N VAL A 69 5.62 1.59 6.16
CA VAL A 69 5.39 1.51 4.73
C VAL A 69 4.10 2.29 4.40
N LEU A 70 4.27 3.34 3.59
CA LEU A 70 3.21 4.26 3.19
C LEU A 70 2.49 3.69 1.99
N GLU A 71 1.21 3.42 2.15
CA GLU A 71 0.38 2.87 1.09
C GLU A 71 0.00 3.93 0.06
N LEU A 72 0.12 3.58 -1.22
CA LEU A 72 -0.45 4.35 -2.31
C LEU A 72 -1.97 4.43 -2.15
N HIS A 73 -2.49 5.63 -1.85
CA HIS A 73 -3.92 5.81 -1.60
C HIS A 73 -4.36 7.26 -1.82
N GLY A 74 -5.58 7.46 -2.34
CA GLY A 74 -6.16 8.79 -2.54
C GLY A 74 -5.30 9.71 -3.39
N GLU A 75 -5.03 10.90 -2.91
CA GLU A 75 -4.20 11.89 -3.62
C GLU A 75 -2.71 11.51 -3.70
N HIS A 76 -2.28 10.54 -2.90
CA HIS A 76 -0.90 10.06 -2.84
C HIS A 76 -0.76 8.67 -3.49
N ALA A 77 -1.57 8.39 -4.51
CA ALA A 77 -1.69 7.07 -5.10
C ALA A 77 -0.74 6.79 -6.28
N THR A 78 0.29 7.59 -6.52
CA THR A 78 1.29 7.29 -7.55
C THR A 78 2.68 7.10 -6.96
N GLY A 79 3.48 6.25 -7.60
CA GLY A 79 4.85 5.99 -7.19
C GLY A 79 5.70 7.26 -7.12
N SER A 80 5.52 8.17 -8.09
CA SER A 80 6.27 9.44 -8.14
C SER A 80 5.95 10.37 -6.97
N VAL A 81 4.67 10.50 -6.59
CA VAL A 81 4.25 11.31 -5.44
C VAL A 81 4.76 10.70 -4.14
N MET A 82 4.61 9.39 -3.98
CA MET A 82 5.04 8.71 -2.76
C MET A 82 6.56 8.73 -2.59
N LYS A 83 7.30 8.55 -3.68
CA LYS A 83 8.77 8.69 -3.69
C LYS A 83 9.22 10.07 -3.19
N GLU A 84 8.55 11.13 -3.60
CA GLU A 84 8.88 12.48 -3.14
C GLU A 84 8.66 12.62 -1.63
N ILE A 85 7.59 12.07 -1.08
CA ILE A 85 7.33 12.09 0.36
C ILE A 85 8.41 11.30 1.13
N VAL A 86 8.74 10.09 0.70
CA VAL A 86 9.79 9.28 1.31
C VAL A 86 11.14 10.02 1.27
N ARG A 87 11.47 10.64 0.14
CA ARG A 87 12.68 11.48 -0.02
C ARG A 87 12.68 12.66 0.95
N LEU A 88 11.57 13.36 1.10
CA LEU A 88 11.42 14.49 2.03
C LEU A 88 11.54 14.04 3.50
N VAL A 89 11.03 12.86 3.84
CA VAL A 89 11.20 12.29 5.18
C VAL A 89 12.68 11.98 5.46
N GLY A 90 13.39 11.39 4.51
CA GLY A 90 14.84 11.15 4.58
C GLY A 90 15.24 10.10 5.61
N SER A 91 14.43 9.06 5.81
CA SER A 91 14.71 7.97 6.76
C SER A 91 14.55 6.61 6.12
N GLU A 92 15.52 5.71 6.36
CA GLU A 92 15.45 4.30 5.93
C GLU A 92 14.32 3.51 6.62
N ARG A 93 13.73 4.06 7.68
CA ARG A 93 12.59 3.49 8.39
C ARG A 93 11.23 3.83 7.76
N VAL A 94 11.23 4.61 6.66
CA VAL A 94 10.01 5.01 5.97
C VAL A 94 10.16 4.64 4.50
N LYS A 95 9.30 3.78 4.01
CA LYS A 95 9.33 3.17 2.68
C LYS A 95 7.93 3.18 2.08
N ILE A 96 7.78 2.59 0.90
CA ILE A 96 6.53 2.54 0.15
C ILE A 96 5.90 1.16 0.29
N ASN A 97 4.59 1.14 0.57
CA ASN A 97 3.71 0.02 0.26
C ASN A 97 3.04 0.30 -1.08
N TYR A 98 3.51 -0.36 -2.13
CA TYR A 98 2.98 -0.16 -3.47
C TYR A 98 1.68 -0.96 -3.65
N ASP A 99 0.56 -0.25 -3.73
CA ASP A 99 -0.74 -0.85 -4.05
C ASP A 99 -0.99 -0.79 -5.56
N THR A 100 -1.08 -1.96 -6.18
CA THR A 100 -1.13 -2.12 -7.63
C THR A 100 -2.46 -1.68 -8.26
N ALA A 101 -3.55 -1.62 -7.53
CA ALA A 101 -4.83 -1.15 -8.04
C ALA A 101 -5.16 0.29 -7.61
N ASN A 102 -4.70 0.73 -6.43
CA ASN A 102 -4.90 2.10 -5.99
C ASN A 102 -4.20 3.11 -6.91
N CYS A 103 -3.02 2.78 -7.46
CA CYS A 103 -2.35 3.63 -8.43
C CYS A 103 -3.17 3.78 -9.72
N VAL A 104 -3.91 2.74 -10.12
CA VAL A 104 -4.84 2.80 -11.25
C VAL A 104 -6.09 3.60 -10.89
N PHE A 105 -6.74 3.24 -9.79
CA PHE A 105 -8.05 3.79 -9.40
C PHE A 105 -7.97 5.26 -9.02
N TYR A 106 -7.12 5.61 -8.07
CA TYR A 106 -6.93 6.99 -7.61
C TYR A 106 -5.92 7.76 -8.45
N GLY A 107 -4.77 7.15 -8.75
CA GLY A 107 -3.66 7.81 -9.43
C GLY A 107 -3.87 7.97 -10.93
N GLY A 108 -4.69 7.11 -11.55
CA GLY A 108 -4.97 7.15 -12.98
C GLY A 108 -3.79 6.75 -13.87
N VAL A 109 -2.85 6.01 -13.32
CA VAL A 109 -1.64 5.54 -14.01
C VAL A 109 -1.72 4.04 -14.27
N ASP A 110 -0.90 3.53 -15.18
CA ASP A 110 -0.68 2.09 -15.37
C ASP A 110 0.28 1.58 -14.29
N ALA A 111 -0.12 0.53 -13.57
CA ALA A 111 0.66 0.00 -12.45
C ALA A 111 2.02 -0.57 -12.89
N ALA A 112 2.04 -1.23 -14.06
CA ALA A 112 3.27 -1.81 -14.58
C ALA A 112 4.28 -0.76 -15.05
N GLU A 113 3.82 0.42 -15.45
CA GLU A 113 4.69 1.55 -15.80
C GLU A 113 5.10 2.35 -14.54
N ASP A 114 4.13 2.64 -13.66
CA ASP A 114 4.35 3.50 -12.50
C ASP A 114 5.29 2.88 -11.45
N VAL A 115 5.30 1.56 -11.30
CA VAL A 115 6.14 0.85 -10.32
C VAL A 115 7.63 1.18 -10.45
N ASP A 116 8.11 1.43 -11.67
CA ASP A 116 9.51 1.81 -11.94
C ASP A 116 9.87 3.15 -11.29
N THR A 117 8.90 4.06 -11.14
CA THR A 117 9.16 5.41 -10.62
C THR A 117 9.66 5.40 -9.18
N CYS A 118 9.28 4.37 -8.40
CA CYS A 118 9.60 4.28 -6.97
C CYS A 118 10.23 2.93 -6.57
N MET A 119 10.65 2.10 -7.51
CA MET A 119 11.12 0.73 -7.31
C MET A 119 12.12 0.56 -6.15
N ALA A 120 13.08 1.48 -6.01
CA ALA A 120 14.11 1.40 -4.96
C ALA A 120 13.58 1.69 -3.54
N ASP A 121 12.41 2.31 -3.44
CA ASP A 121 11.80 2.69 -2.17
C ASP A 121 10.65 1.75 -1.75
N ILE A 122 10.29 0.78 -2.61
CA ILE A 122 9.27 -0.22 -2.31
C ILE A 122 9.83 -1.23 -1.32
N ALA A 123 9.21 -1.34 -0.14
CA ALA A 123 9.53 -2.32 0.89
C ALA A 123 8.34 -3.23 1.26
N TYR A 124 7.18 -2.98 0.69
CA TYR A 124 5.98 -3.80 0.82
C TYR A 124 5.08 -3.60 -0.40
N LEU A 125 4.23 -4.58 -0.73
CA LEU A 125 3.23 -4.45 -1.78
C LEU A 125 1.85 -4.89 -1.27
N HIS A 126 0.81 -4.16 -1.69
CA HIS A 126 -0.53 -4.68 -1.78
C HIS A 126 -0.75 -5.14 -3.23
N LEU A 127 -0.86 -6.45 -3.41
CA LEU A 127 -1.27 -7.03 -4.68
C LEU A 127 -2.81 -6.97 -4.72
N LYS A 128 -3.33 -6.03 -5.47
CA LYS A 128 -4.74 -5.73 -5.62
C LYS A 128 -5.05 -5.63 -7.09
N ASP A 129 -6.04 -6.39 -7.56
CA ASP A 129 -6.43 -6.35 -8.97
C ASP A 129 -7.53 -5.33 -9.22
N LYS A 130 -7.67 -4.92 -10.46
CA LYS A 130 -8.64 -3.90 -10.88
C LYS A 130 -9.44 -4.39 -12.08
N ALA A 131 -10.78 -4.33 -11.95
CA ALA A 131 -11.69 -4.63 -13.05
C ALA A 131 -12.60 -3.44 -13.37
N GLY A 132 -13.37 -3.57 -14.43
CA GLY A 132 -14.31 -2.54 -14.86
C GLY A 132 -13.66 -1.24 -15.32
N ALA A 133 -14.42 -0.16 -15.36
CA ALA A 133 -13.87 1.15 -15.66
C ALA A 133 -12.90 1.63 -14.56
N ARG A 134 -11.93 2.49 -14.90
CA ARG A 134 -10.96 3.01 -13.92
C ARG A 134 -11.62 3.53 -12.64
N SER A 135 -12.67 4.32 -12.78
CA SER A 135 -13.40 4.93 -11.66
C SER A 135 -14.45 4.02 -11.00
N ALA A 136 -14.62 2.78 -11.48
CA ALA A 136 -15.50 1.82 -10.84
C ALA A 136 -14.80 1.18 -9.64
N TRP A 137 -15.50 1.10 -8.51
CA TRP A 137 -15.05 0.31 -7.36
C TRP A 137 -15.26 -1.16 -7.67
N ASP A 138 -14.22 -1.81 -8.18
CA ASP A 138 -14.25 -3.21 -8.58
C ASP A 138 -12.83 -3.79 -8.49
N PHE A 139 -12.57 -4.52 -7.40
CA PHE A 139 -11.26 -5.07 -7.03
C PHE A 139 -11.40 -6.57 -6.76
N PRO A 140 -11.39 -7.39 -7.83
CA PRO A 140 -11.59 -8.83 -7.76
C PRO A 140 -10.37 -9.58 -7.23
N ALA A 141 -10.48 -10.92 -7.20
CA ALA A 141 -9.33 -11.79 -6.97
C ALA A 141 -8.23 -11.55 -8.02
N LEU A 142 -6.98 -11.81 -7.65
CA LEU A 142 -5.83 -11.65 -8.55
C LEU A 142 -6.00 -12.47 -9.84
N GLY A 143 -5.68 -11.86 -10.96
CA GLY A 143 -5.80 -12.43 -12.30
C GLY A 143 -7.22 -12.38 -12.89
N GLN A 144 -8.17 -11.77 -12.20
CA GLN A 144 -9.54 -11.57 -12.71
C GLN A 144 -9.80 -10.14 -13.21
N GLY A 145 -8.87 -9.24 -12.98
CA GLY A 145 -8.87 -7.88 -13.48
C GLY A 145 -7.93 -7.67 -14.66
N TYR A 146 -7.40 -6.45 -14.78
CA TYR A 146 -6.51 -6.06 -15.87
C TYR A 146 -5.15 -5.52 -15.42
N VAL A 147 -4.80 -5.60 -14.14
CA VAL A 147 -3.45 -5.25 -13.68
C VAL A 147 -2.44 -6.23 -14.26
N ASP A 148 -1.41 -5.73 -14.94
CA ASP A 148 -0.36 -6.56 -15.52
C ASP A 148 0.66 -7.01 -14.46
N PHE A 149 0.25 -7.96 -13.63
CA PHE A 149 1.11 -8.54 -12.60
C PHE A 149 2.34 -9.24 -13.17
N GLU A 150 2.24 -9.85 -14.37
CA GLU A 150 3.37 -10.54 -14.99
C GLU A 150 4.53 -9.56 -15.25
N THR A 151 4.22 -8.39 -15.78
CA THR A 151 5.21 -7.32 -15.99
C THR A 151 5.74 -6.78 -14.67
N ILE A 152 4.86 -6.55 -13.67
CA ILE A 152 5.26 -6.07 -12.34
C ILE A 152 6.23 -7.07 -11.68
N PHE A 153 5.93 -8.36 -11.68
CA PHE A 153 6.79 -9.38 -11.08
C PHE A 153 8.14 -9.47 -11.77
N LYS A 154 8.19 -9.41 -13.11
CA LYS A 154 9.45 -9.37 -13.87
C LYS A 154 10.31 -8.15 -13.53
N LYS A 155 9.68 -7.00 -13.31
CA LYS A 155 10.39 -5.76 -12.92
C LYS A 155 10.94 -5.83 -11.49
N LEU A 156 10.16 -6.36 -10.55
CA LEU A 156 10.62 -6.61 -9.18
C LEU A 156 11.80 -7.57 -9.16
N GLU A 157 11.73 -8.69 -9.91
CA GLU A 157 12.82 -9.65 -10.04
C GLU A 157 14.07 -9.01 -10.66
N ALA A 158 13.93 -8.27 -11.75
CA ALA A 158 15.04 -7.58 -12.42
C ALA A 158 15.71 -6.54 -11.50
N ALA A 159 14.93 -5.86 -10.64
CA ALA A 159 15.42 -4.92 -9.63
C ALA A 159 15.95 -5.62 -8.37
N GLN A 160 15.87 -6.95 -8.28
CA GLN A 160 16.18 -7.73 -7.07
C GLN A 160 15.39 -7.23 -5.84
N ASN A 161 14.19 -6.73 -6.05
CA ASN A 161 13.31 -6.29 -4.97
C ASN A 161 12.52 -7.50 -4.45
N ASN A 162 12.82 -7.92 -3.24
CA ASN A 162 12.21 -9.07 -2.55
C ASN A 162 11.24 -8.60 -1.45
N ALA A 163 10.60 -7.45 -1.61
CA ALA A 163 9.64 -6.95 -0.65
C ALA A 163 8.51 -7.96 -0.43
N PRO A 164 8.10 -8.20 0.82
CA PRO A 164 6.92 -9.00 1.09
C PRO A 164 5.67 -8.33 0.56
N PHE A 165 4.62 -9.12 0.38
CA PHE A 165 3.34 -8.60 -0.08
C PHE A 165 2.16 -9.22 0.67
N SER A 166 1.02 -8.56 0.61
CA SER A 166 -0.28 -9.11 0.94
C SER A 166 -1.24 -8.98 -0.25
N VAL A 167 -2.16 -9.92 -0.35
CA VAL A 167 -3.27 -9.83 -1.31
C VAL A 167 -4.39 -9.01 -0.69
N GLU A 168 -4.90 -8.04 -1.43
CA GLU A 168 -6.04 -7.24 -1.02
C GLU A 168 -7.18 -7.41 -2.02
N ILE A 169 -8.36 -7.79 -1.51
CA ILE A 169 -9.57 -8.01 -2.31
C ILE A 169 -10.70 -7.20 -1.69
N GLU A 170 -11.25 -6.25 -2.41
CA GLU A 170 -12.33 -5.39 -1.91
C GLU A 170 -13.67 -5.62 -2.61
N PHE A 171 -13.70 -6.46 -3.65
CA PHE A 171 -14.87 -6.71 -4.47
C PHE A 171 -15.44 -5.43 -5.14
N THR A 172 -16.76 -5.34 -5.21
CA THR A 172 -17.47 -4.12 -5.61
C THR A 172 -17.94 -3.35 -4.37
N GLN A 173 -18.51 -2.15 -4.56
CA GLN A 173 -19.12 -1.40 -3.44
C GLN A 173 -20.20 -2.17 -2.67
N ALA A 174 -20.83 -3.17 -3.28
CA ALA A 174 -21.79 -4.02 -2.61
C ALA A 174 -21.14 -5.03 -1.64
N GLY A 175 -19.80 -5.17 -1.72
CA GLY A 175 -19.08 -6.20 -1.01
C GLY A 175 -19.32 -7.60 -1.58
N PRO A 176 -18.79 -8.64 -0.94
CA PRO A 176 -19.03 -10.03 -1.29
C PRO A 176 -20.45 -10.44 -0.89
N LYS A 177 -21.04 -11.37 -1.63
CA LYS A 177 -22.40 -11.89 -1.36
C LYS A 177 -22.44 -12.71 -0.08
N ASP A 178 -21.40 -13.51 0.14
CA ASP A 178 -21.31 -14.44 1.27
C ASP A 178 -19.85 -14.88 1.51
N LEU A 179 -19.65 -15.69 2.55
CA LEU A 179 -18.33 -16.24 2.90
C LEU A 179 -17.78 -17.17 1.82
N ALA A 180 -18.62 -17.86 1.04
CA ALA A 180 -18.16 -18.74 -0.01
C ALA A 180 -17.54 -17.96 -1.17
N GLU A 181 -18.04 -16.76 -1.49
CA GLU A 181 -17.43 -15.86 -2.46
C GLU A 181 -16.07 -15.36 -1.99
N ILE A 182 -15.95 -15.01 -0.70
CA ILE A 182 -14.65 -14.62 -0.10
C ILE A 182 -13.64 -15.77 -0.20
N ASP A 183 -14.02 -16.97 0.22
CA ASP A 183 -13.16 -18.17 0.17
C ASP A 183 -12.73 -18.48 -1.27
N ALA A 184 -13.64 -18.39 -2.22
CA ALA A 184 -13.35 -18.59 -3.64
C ALA A 184 -12.35 -17.54 -4.16
N ALA A 185 -12.51 -16.28 -3.82
CA ALA A 185 -11.62 -15.19 -4.26
C ALA A 185 -10.21 -15.34 -3.65
N VAL A 186 -10.12 -15.71 -2.38
CA VAL A 186 -8.83 -15.99 -1.71
C VAL A 186 -8.13 -17.18 -2.37
N ARG A 187 -8.84 -18.29 -2.64
CA ARG A 187 -8.28 -19.46 -3.33
C ARG A 187 -7.82 -19.13 -4.74
N ALA A 188 -8.62 -18.41 -5.51
CA ALA A 188 -8.25 -18.00 -6.86
C ALA A 188 -6.96 -17.14 -6.87
N SER A 189 -6.84 -16.21 -5.91
CA SER A 189 -5.63 -15.39 -5.76
C SER A 189 -4.42 -16.23 -5.38
N ALA A 190 -4.58 -17.21 -4.48
CA ALA A 190 -3.50 -18.13 -4.08
C ALA A 190 -3.07 -19.02 -5.26
N GLU A 191 -4.02 -19.55 -6.03
CA GLU A 191 -3.74 -20.33 -7.24
C GLU A 191 -3.01 -19.50 -8.30
N TYR A 192 -3.43 -18.24 -8.49
CA TYR A 192 -2.78 -17.29 -9.40
C TYR A 192 -1.32 -17.08 -9.01
N LEU A 193 -1.03 -16.78 -7.74
CA LEU A 193 0.32 -16.58 -7.24
C LEU A 193 1.17 -17.84 -7.37
N THR A 194 0.62 -19.01 -7.04
CA THR A 194 1.32 -20.29 -7.18
C THR A 194 1.70 -20.56 -8.64
N ALA A 195 0.80 -20.24 -9.61
CA ALA A 195 1.08 -20.37 -11.03
C ALA A 195 2.20 -19.42 -11.51
N HIS A 196 2.46 -18.32 -10.78
CA HIS A 196 3.55 -17.39 -11.02
C HIS A 196 4.82 -17.68 -10.18
N GLY A 197 4.90 -18.84 -9.54
CA GLY A 197 6.10 -19.32 -8.85
C GLY A 197 6.24 -18.88 -7.39
N PHE A 198 5.22 -18.27 -6.80
CA PHE A 198 5.23 -17.94 -5.38
C PHE A 198 4.88 -19.17 -4.53
N ALA A 199 5.66 -19.43 -3.48
CA ALA A 199 5.35 -20.40 -2.45
C ALA A 199 4.47 -19.72 -1.38
N LEU A 200 3.31 -20.30 -1.10
CA LEU A 200 2.33 -19.79 -0.14
C LEU A 200 2.24 -20.70 1.08
#